data_31c1528e91e718726c492e0753a08a58
#
_entry.id   31c1528e91e718726c492e0753a08a58
#
_cell.length_a   1.000
_cell.length_b   1.000
_cell.length_c   1.000
_cell.angle_alpha   90.00
_cell.angle_beta   90.00
_cell.angle_gamma   90.00
#
_symmetry.space_group_name_H-M   'P 1'
#
loop_
_entity.id
_entity.type
_entity.pdbx_description
1 polymer ?
#
loop_
_entity_poly.entity_id
_entity_poly.type
_entity_poly.pdbx_seq_one_letter_code
_entity_poly.pdbx_strand_id
1 'polypeptide(L)'
;MAERHTTTVQVEGAQIPVVADCDVVVIGAGPAGHAAAVSAARNGASVTLLERYHHLGGMASGGMVLVLDDMVNEGNEIVTTGIVSEFVDRMERQDAAVYPPSEECQTNWEMWQKWSRWGCIDFHKAMMPQPIIHAVAFDPDAWKRVSLDMVIEAKVNLRTHSWFSDVLMENGRITGVVAQTKMGRQAIRAKYVVDATGDLDVGVAAGAEYVDGQYIVTTVFRMANVDTDKAVAFEFSDPEEYKKLDREARRRIGGAWGMWWLKTPIPGVVWCNCPHMPGYDGLSVEHMVASEVEGRERMMKLYHFAKENIPGFEKASMLGAAEQMGIRQTRLLQGEYVVNKDDVKSRRYFEDAVCRGRDYYTPYRALLPKGIDNLIVAGRHYSVESDAQKLSREIPPCMAQGEAAGVAVSLALSGDTPLRMVDHKAIQKQMRAQGADPGDRPSPNALIEDHIAAE
;
A
#
# COMPACT_ATOMS: atom_id res chain seq x y z
N MET A 1 -9.51 7.79 -22.08
CA MET A 1 -8.17 8.33 -22.44
C MET A 1 -8.24 9.84 -22.31
N ALA A 2 -7.47 10.44 -21.39
CA ALA A 2 -7.38 11.89 -21.31
C ALA A 2 -6.85 12.44 -22.64
N GLU A 3 -7.44 13.51 -23.15
CA GLU A 3 -6.95 14.17 -24.36
C GLU A 3 -5.52 14.65 -24.11
N ARG A 4 -4.58 14.13 -24.88
CA ARG A 4 -3.20 14.64 -24.86
C ARG A 4 -3.19 16.02 -25.50
N HIS A 5 -2.85 17.04 -24.71
CA HIS A 5 -2.66 18.40 -25.22
C HIS A 5 -1.65 18.39 -26.37
N THR A 6 -2.02 18.93 -27.51
CA THR A 6 -1.17 18.98 -28.72
C THR A 6 -0.29 20.23 -28.80
N THR A 7 -0.55 21.23 -27.93
CA THR A 7 0.22 22.48 -27.86
C THR A 7 1.27 22.39 -26.76
N THR A 8 2.54 22.66 -27.11
CA THR A 8 3.67 22.66 -26.18
C THR A 8 4.27 24.05 -26.09
N VAL A 9 4.88 24.37 -24.94
CA VAL A 9 5.75 25.54 -24.75
C VAL A 9 7.16 25.04 -24.42
N GLN A 10 8.15 25.71 -24.99
CA GLN A 10 9.54 25.43 -24.67
C GLN A 10 9.93 26.20 -23.39
N VAL A 11 10.52 25.49 -22.41
CA VAL A 11 11.11 26.09 -21.21
C VAL A 11 12.62 26.04 -21.34
N GLU A 12 13.29 27.15 -21.07
CA GLU A 12 14.77 27.19 -21.10
C GLU A 12 15.37 26.25 -20.07
N GLY A 13 16.48 25.61 -20.44
CA GLY A 13 17.27 24.80 -19.52
C GLY A 13 17.77 25.64 -18.34
N ALA A 14 17.55 25.18 -17.12
CA ALA A 14 17.99 25.85 -15.91
C ALA A 14 19.04 25.01 -15.18
N GLN A 15 20.01 25.69 -14.54
CA GLN A 15 20.87 25.04 -13.56
C GLN A 15 20.05 24.73 -12.30
N ILE A 16 20.01 23.45 -11.91
CA ILE A 16 19.23 22.99 -10.75
C ILE A 16 20.22 22.74 -9.60
N PRO A 17 20.00 23.36 -8.41
CA PRO A 17 20.88 23.15 -7.27
C PRO A 17 20.80 21.71 -6.76
N VAL A 18 21.96 21.09 -6.52
CA VAL A 18 22.06 19.79 -5.86
C VAL A 18 21.99 20.03 -4.35
N VAL A 19 20.96 19.45 -3.70
CA VAL A 19 20.68 19.68 -2.28
C VAL A 19 20.98 18.46 -1.40
N ALA A 20 21.22 17.31 -2.02
CA ALA A 20 21.66 16.09 -1.35
C ALA A 20 22.48 15.22 -2.32
N ASP A 21 23.40 14.46 -1.74
CA ASP A 21 24.17 13.40 -2.41
C ASP A 21 24.12 12.19 -1.46
N CYS A 22 23.65 11.06 -1.92
CA CYS A 22 23.41 9.88 -1.10
C CYS A 22 23.65 8.58 -1.88
N ASP A 23 23.70 7.47 -1.18
CA ASP A 23 23.79 6.16 -1.83
C ASP A 23 22.47 5.76 -2.47
N VAL A 24 21.36 6.00 -1.75
CA VAL A 24 20.03 5.59 -2.17
C VAL A 24 19.04 6.75 -2.05
N VAL A 25 18.29 7.03 -3.09
CA VAL A 25 17.10 7.89 -3.01
C VAL A 25 15.85 7.05 -3.14
N VAL A 26 14.92 7.22 -2.22
CA VAL A 26 13.59 6.58 -2.22
C VAL A 26 12.54 7.64 -2.51
N ILE A 27 11.68 7.40 -3.49
CA ILE A 27 10.64 8.33 -3.92
C ILE A 27 9.26 7.80 -3.52
N GLY A 28 8.57 8.56 -2.65
CA GLY A 28 7.30 8.19 -2.02
C GLY A 28 7.52 7.54 -0.67
N ALA A 29 6.91 8.12 0.38
CA ALA A 29 6.96 7.62 1.76
C ALA A 29 5.67 6.89 2.17
N GLY A 30 5.02 6.23 1.20
CA GLY A 30 3.97 5.26 1.45
C GLY A 30 4.52 4.00 2.16
N PRO A 31 3.71 2.97 2.41
CA PRO A 31 4.14 1.77 3.12
C PRO A 31 5.44 1.16 2.57
N ALA A 32 5.52 0.98 1.25
CA ALA A 32 6.71 0.40 0.60
C ALA A 32 7.94 1.30 0.73
N GLY A 33 7.80 2.60 0.44
CA GLY A 33 8.95 3.52 0.47
C GLY A 33 9.47 3.79 1.87
N HIS A 34 8.57 3.84 2.86
CA HIS A 34 8.96 3.89 4.27
C HIS A 34 9.82 2.67 4.64
N ALA A 35 9.32 1.47 4.34
CA ALA A 35 10.04 0.23 4.63
C ALA A 35 11.39 0.16 3.87
N ALA A 36 11.42 0.57 2.60
CA ALA A 36 12.64 0.61 1.80
C ALA A 36 13.69 1.56 2.37
N ALA A 37 13.29 2.77 2.75
CA ALA A 37 14.20 3.77 3.30
C ALA A 37 14.78 3.33 4.65
N VAL A 38 13.93 2.83 5.56
CA VAL A 38 14.36 2.33 6.88
C VAL A 38 15.27 1.10 6.71
N SER A 39 14.89 0.15 5.85
CA SER A 39 15.67 -1.06 5.59
C SER A 39 17.04 -0.72 5.00
N ALA A 40 17.11 0.11 3.95
CA ALA A 40 18.38 0.50 3.33
C ALA A 40 19.30 1.22 4.34
N ALA A 41 18.78 2.15 5.13
CA ALA A 41 19.54 2.87 6.12
C ALA A 41 20.05 1.96 7.25
N ARG A 42 19.25 1.03 7.73
CA ARG A 42 19.67 0.02 8.73
C ARG A 42 20.74 -0.94 8.20
N ASN A 43 20.80 -1.12 6.88
CA ASN A 43 21.83 -1.90 6.20
C ASN A 43 23.05 -1.04 5.78
N GLY A 44 23.17 0.19 6.28
CA GLY A 44 24.36 1.02 6.20
C GLY A 44 24.43 2.00 5.02
N ALA A 45 23.38 2.09 4.19
CA ALA A 45 23.32 3.06 3.11
C ALA A 45 22.99 4.48 3.65
N SER A 46 23.55 5.51 3.04
CA SER A 46 23.06 6.88 3.19
C SER A 46 21.80 7.06 2.34
N VAL A 47 20.66 7.37 2.98
CA VAL A 47 19.35 7.38 2.33
C VAL A 47 18.72 8.76 2.37
N THR A 48 18.18 9.21 1.23
CA THR A 48 17.27 10.35 1.14
C THR A 48 15.87 9.84 0.77
N LEU A 49 14.85 10.20 1.55
CA LEU A 49 13.44 9.85 1.32
C LEU A 49 12.65 11.09 0.91
N LEU A 50 12.07 11.06 -0.28
CA LEU A 50 11.19 12.13 -0.80
C LEU A 50 9.72 11.79 -0.57
N GLU A 51 8.96 12.78 -0.09
CA GLU A 51 7.50 12.69 0.01
C GLU A 51 6.86 14.00 -0.43
N ARG A 52 5.81 13.91 -1.24
CA ARG A 52 5.05 15.07 -1.74
C ARG A 52 4.18 15.73 -0.68
N TYR A 53 3.67 14.97 0.26
CA TYR A 53 2.85 15.45 1.36
C TYR A 53 3.68 15.85 2.58
N HIS A 54 3.00 16.38 3.60
CA HIS A 54 3.62 16.76 4.88
C HIS A 54 3.74 15.59 5.86
N HIS A 55 3.13 14.44 5.54
CA HIS A 55 3.08 13.25 6.38
C HIS A 55 3.57 12.02 5.62
N LEU A 56 3.97 11.00 6.36
CA LEU A 56 4.37 9.69 5.84
C LEU A 56 3.20 8.70 5.92
N GLY A 57 3.27 7.63 5.13
CA GLY A 57 2.34 6.50 5.17
C GLY A 57 1.41 6.38 3.97
N GLY A 58 1.39 7.35 3.06
CA GLY A 58 0.60 7.26 1.81
C GLY A 58 -0.83 6.79 2.05
N MET A 59 -1.22 5.64 1.45
CA MET A 59 -2.59 5.11 1.60
C MET A 59 -2.93 4.66 3.03
N ALA A 60 -1.97 4.22 3.84
CA ALA A 60 -2.22 3.81 5.21
C ALA A 60 -2.62 4.98 6.12
N SER A 61 -2.07 6.18 5.89
CA SER A 61 -2.36 7.39 6.67
C SER A 61 -3.24 8.37 5.92
N GLY A 62 -2.71 9.02 4.88
CA GLY A 62 -3.44 10.04 4.11
C GLY A 62 -4.63 9.49 3.34
N GLY A 63 -4.54 8.26 2.83
CA GLY A 63 -5.66 7.54 2.20
C GLY A 63 -6.59 6.85 3.17
N MET A 64 -6.25 6.79 4.46
CA MET A 64 -7.03 6.15 5.52
C MET A 64 -7.47 4.71 5.19
N VAL A 65 -6.58 3.87 4.70
CA VAL A 65 -6.83 2.42 4.61
C VAL A 65 -6.39 1.82 5.94
N LEU A 66 -7.34 1.60 6.86
CA LEU A 66 -7.09 1.43 8.29
C LEU A 66 -7.11 -0.03 8.78
N VAL A 67 -6.90 -0.97 7.90
CA VAL A 67 -6.75 -2.40 8.24
C VAL A 67 -5.53 -2.95 7.52
N LEU A 68 -4.65 -3.62 8.25
CA LEU A 68 -3.59 -4.46 7.71
C LEU A 68 -4.17 -5.88 7.56
N ASP A 69 -4.52 -6.22 6.36
CA ASP A 69 -4.92 -7.56 5.95
C ASP A 69 -3.78 -8.23 5.15
N ASP A 70 -3.99 -9.44 4.64
CA ASP A 70 -2.96 -10.21 3.93
C ASP A 70 -1.66 -10.50 4.73
N MET A 71 -1.75 -10.45 6.06
CA MET A 71 -0.62 -10.77 6.96
C MET A 71 -0.45 -12.25 7.21
N VAL A 72 -1.48 -13.06 6.98
CA VAL A 72 -1.52 -14.48 7.34
C VAL A 72 -1.76 -15.38 6.14
N ASN A 73 -1.27 -16.61 6.20
CA ASN A 73 -1.61 -17.68 5.26
C ASN A 73 -3.00 -18.30 5.57
N GLU A 74 -3.42 -19.29 4.79
CA GLU A 74 -4.69 -20.02 5.04
C GLU A 74 -4.77 -20.69 6.41
N GLY A 75 -3.63 -21.02 7.02
CA GLY A 75 -3.56 -21.57 8.38
C GLY A 75 -3.59 -20.52 9.48
N ASN A 76 -3.80 -19.26 9.14
CA ASN A 76 -3.72 -18.10 10.04
C ASN A 76 -2.33 -17.94 10.71
N GLU A 77 -1.27 -18.42 10.06
CA GLU A 77 0.11 -18.15 10.48
C GLU A 77 0.55 -16.80 9.91
N ILE A 78 1.15 -15.95 10.73
CA ILE A 78 1.68 -14.65 10.28
C ILE A 78 2.86 -14.89 9.34
N VAL A 79 2.74 -14.43 8.11
CA VAL A 79 3.73 -14.61 7.04
C VAL A 79 4.32 -13.30 6.52
N THR A 80 3.74 -12.17 6.89
CA THR A 80 4.29 -10.85 6.59
C THR A 80 4.85 -10.26 7.88
N THR A 81 6.17 -10.31 8.03
CA THR A 81 6.91 -9.99 9.26
C THR A 81 7.99 -8.91 9.00
N GLY A 82 8.96 -8.77 9.88
CA GLY A 82 10.01 -7.75 9.75
C GLY A 82 9.53 -6.36 10.14
N ILE A 83 9.74 -5.39 9.28
CA ILE A 83 9.32 -3.98 9.51
C ILE A 83 7.82 -3.88 9.76
N VAL A 84 7.00 -4.73 9.14
CA VAL A 84 5.55 -4.77 9.37
C VAL A 84 5.23 -5.11 10.83
N SER A 85 5.86 -6.16 11.37
CA SER A 85 5.66 -6.55 12.78
C SER A 85 6.12 -5.47 13.73
N GLU A 86 7.28 -4.88 13.51
CA GLU A 86 7.77 -3.75 14.31
C GLU A 86 6.80 -2.57 14.28
N PHE A 87 6.18 -2.32 13.13
CA PHE A 87 5.21 -1.25 12.98
C PHE A 87 3.96 -1.50 13.81
N VAL A 88 3.42 -2.73 13.77
CA VAL A 88 2.28 -3.15 14.59
C VAL A 88 2.60 -3.02 16.08
N ASP A 89 3.74 -3.54 16.52
CA ASP A 89 4.19 -3.47 17.92
C ASP A 89 4.31 -2.02 18.43
N ARG A 90 4.78 -1.11 17.58
CA ARG A 90 4.92 0.31 17.92
C ARG A 90 3.57 1.00 18.03
N MET A 91 2.60 0.64 17.18
CA MET A 91 1.22 1.15 17.27
C MET A 91 0.48 0.57 18.48
N GLU A 92 0.66 -0.72 18.78
CA GLU A 92 0.06 -1.37 19.94
C GLU A 92 0.48 -0.70 21.26
N ARG A 93 1.77 -0.35 21.40
CA ARG A 93 2.28 0.40 22.59
C ARG A 93 1.65 1.80 22.76
N GLN A 94 0.94 2.29 21.76
CA GLN A 94 0.20 3.55 21.77
C GLN A 94 -1.32 3.34 21.85
N ASP A 95 -1.80 2.12 22.15
CA ASP A 95 -3.21 1.72 22.11
C ASP A 95 -3.87 2.02 20.74
N ALA A 96 -3.09 1.98 19.66
CA ALA A 96 -3.50 2.39 18.33
C ALA A 96 -3.57 1.24 17.31
N ALA A 97 -3.49 0.00 17.76
CA ALA A 97 -3.65 -1.22 16.97
C ALA A 97 -4.56 -2.20 17.71
N VAL A 98 -5.49 -2.83 16.99
CA VAL A 98 -6.44 -3.83 17.53
C VAL A 98 -6.50 -5.01 16.57
N TYR A 99 -6.31 -6.22 17.11
CA TYR A 99 -6.36 -7.48 16.38
C TYR A 99 -6.82 -8.62 17.29
N PRO A 100 -7.38 -9.71 16.73
CA PRO A 100 -7.81 -10.85 17.53
C PRO A 100 -6.61 -11.63 18.08
N PRO A 101 -6.66 -12.10 19.33
CA PRO A 101 -5.73 -13.09 19.81
C PRO A 101 -5.91 -14.40 19.03
N SER A 102 -4.85 -15.22 18.96
CA SER A 102 -4.83 -16.42 18.10
C SER A 102 -5.96 -17.41 18.40
N GLU A 103 -6.36 -17.54 19.67
CA GLU A 103 -7.45 -18.41 20.10
C GLU A 103 -8.82 -17.95 19.64
N GLU A 104 -8.97 -16.69 19.27
CA GLU A 104 -10.22 -16.11 18.72
C GLU A 104 -10.25 -16.09 17.20
N CYS A 105 -9.16 -16.48 16.53
CA CYS A 105 -9.11 -16.64 15.09
C CYS A 105 -9.83 -17.91 14.63
N GLN A 106 -11.16 -17.92 14.74
CA GLN A 106 -12.03 -19.06 14.49
C GLN A 106 -13.14 -18.71 13.50
N THR A 107 -13.75 -19.76 12.90
CA THR A 107 -14.90 -19.65 11.98
C THR A 107 -16.18 -20.02 12.70
N ASN A 108 -16.78 -19.08 13.42
CA ASN A 108 -18.09 -19.23 14.05
C ASN A 108 -18.77 -17.87 14.21
N TRP A 109 -20.10 -17.89 14.52
CA TRP A 109 -20.91 -16.68 14.61
C TRP A 109 -20.54 -15.77 15.79
N GLU A 110 -20.07 -16.32 16.91
CA GLU A 110 -19.66 -15.55 18.07
C GLU A 110 -18.44 -14.68 17.74
N MET A 111 -17.39 -15.29 17.19
CA MET A 111 -16.19 -14.57 16.77
C MET A 111 -16.47 -13.62 15.60
N TRP A 112 -17.38 -14.01 14.68
CA TRP A 112 -17.83 -13.12 13.62
C TRP A 112 -18.48 -11.86 14.18
N GLN A 113 -19.40 -11.99 15.14
CA GLN A 113 -20.05 -10.85 15.81
C GLN A 113 -19.04 -9.94 16.52
N LYS A 114 -18.03 -10.53 17.14
CA LYS A 114 -17.00 -9.81 17.87
C LYS A 114 -16.03 -9.05 16.95
N TRP A 115 -15.55 -9.68 15.87
CA TRP A 115 -14.40 -9.23 15.11
C TRP A 115 -14.68 -8.72 13.69
N SER A 116 -15.84 -9.04 13.09
CA SER A 116 -16.12 -8.64 11.70
C SER A 116 -16.05 -7.13 11.49
N ARG A 117 -16.52 -6.35 12.46
CA ARG A 117 -16.50 -4.88 12.40
C ARG A 117 -15.15 -4.24 12.77
N TRP A 118 -14.14 -5.06 13.04
CA TRP A 118 -12.74 -4.65 13.10
C TRP A 118 -12.02 -4.88 11.76
N GLY A 119 -12.66 -5.51 10.79
CA GLY A 119 -12.05 -5.91 9.53
C GLY A 119 -11.14 -7.14 9.64
N CYS A 120 -11.15 -7.83 10.79
CA CYS A 120 -10.33 -9.02 11.04
C CYS A 120 -10.96 -10.27 10.43
N ILE A 121 -11.30 -10.23 9.16
CA ILE A 121 -12.01 -11.27 8.43
C ILE A 121 -11.28 -11.65 7.14
N ASP A 122 -11.45 -12.89 6.73
CA ASP A 122 -10.94 -13.38 5.46
C ASP A 122 -11.82 -12.93 4.30
N PHE A 123 -11.49 -11.78 3.70
CA PHE A 123 -12.21 -11.21 2.54
C PHE A 123 -12.18 -12.11 1.29
N HIS A 124 -11.31 -13.11 1.22
CA HIS A 124 -11.20 -14.03 0.07
C HIS A 124 -12.18 -15.22 0.16
N LYS A 125 -12.84 -15.42 1.30
CA LYS A 125 -13.83 -16.48 1.49
C LYS A 125 -15.26 -15.96 1.33
N ALA A 126 -16.04 -16.65 0.52
CA ALA A 126 -17.44 -16.29 0.25
C ALA A 126 -18.44 -16.90 1.25
N MET A 127 -17.97 -17.70 2.21
CA MET A 127 -18.83 -18.34 3.21
C MET A 127 -19.26 -17.38 4.32
N MET A 128 -20.33 -17.73 5.04
CA MET A 128 -20.78 -16.99 6.22
C MET A 128 -21.00 -17.97 7.39
N PRO A 129 -20.48 -17.68 8.60
CA PRO A 129 -19.56 -16.59 8.88
C PRO A 129 -18.19 -16.79 8.18
N GLN A 130 -17.55 -15.68 7.81
CA GLN A 130 -16.19 -15.77 7.28
C GLN A 130 -15.19 -16.10 8.41
N PRO A 131 -14.05 -16.74 8.10
CA PRO A 131 -13.00 -16.95 9.09
C PRO A 131 -12.51 -15.63 9.68
N ILE A 132 -12.36 -15.59 11.01
CA ILE A 132 -11.63 -14.53 11.68
C ILE A 132 -10.15 -14.83 11.56
N ILE A 133 -9.39 -13.85 11.12
CA ILE A 133 -7.95 -13.95 10.88
C ILE A 133 -7.20 -12.87 11.63
N HIS A 134 -5.90 -13.06 11.81
CA HIS A 134 -5.03 -12.01 12.32
C HIS A 134 -4.87 -10.92 11.26
N ALA A 135 -5.70 -9.88 11.38
CA ALA A 135 -5.61 -8.62 10.66
C ALA A 135 -5.64 -7.48 11.69
N VAL A 136 -5.03 -6.35 11.39
CA VAL A 136 -4.81 -5.28 12.37
C VAL A 136 -5.57 -4.02 11.97
N ALA A 137 -6.58 -3.65 12.75
CA ALA A 137 -7.21 -2.33 12.66
C ALA A 137 -6.32 -1.31 13.39
N PHE A 138 -6.07 -0.15 12.77
CA PHE A 138 -5.15 0.83 13.34
C PHE A 138 -5.62 2.27 13.20
N ASP A 139 -4.99 3.18 13.96
CA ASP A 139 -5.22 4.62 13.88
C ASP A 139 -4.25 5.29 12.88
N PRO A 140 -4.76 6.11 11.92
CA PRO A 140 -3.91 6.71 10.88
C PRO A 140 -2.94 7.76 11.44
N ASP A 141 -3.26 8.42 12.54
CA ASP A 141 -2.36 9.42 13.13
C ASP A 141 -1.25 8.75 13.92
N ALA A 142 -1.51 7.59 14.55
CA ALA A 142 -0.45 6.74 15.10
C ALA A 142 0.48 6.23 14.00
N TRP A 143 -0.07 5.84 12.84
CA TRP A 143 0.74 5.47 11.67
C TRP A 143 1.72 6.58 11.29
N LYS A 144 1.24 7.84 11.16
CA LYS A 144 2.08 9.01 10.83
C LYS A 144 3.23 9.17 11.84
N ARG A 145 2.93 9.05 13.16
CA ARG A 145 3.95 9.17 14.23
C ARG A 145 4.98 8.05 14.14
N VAL A 146 4.55 6.80 14.11
CA VAL A 146 5.46 5.64 14.05
C VAL A 146 6.33 5.70 12.79
N SER A 147 5.76 6.06 11.64
CA SER A 147 6.54 6.25 10.40
C SER A 147 7.65 7.29 10.56
N LEU A 148 7.33 8.43 11.17
CA LEU A 148 8.30 9.50 11.37
C LEU A 148 9.40 9.08 12.35
N ASP A 149 9.03 8.47 13.48
CA ASP A 149 9.98 8.01 14.49
C ASP A 149 10.97 7.01 13.90
N MET A 150 10.50 6.01 13.14
CA MET A 150 11.37 5.00 12.53
C MET A 150 12.34 5.61 11.49
N VAL A 151 11.89 6.58 10.71
CA VAL A 151 12.71 7.28 9.72
C VAL A 151 13.80 8.12 10.40
N ILE A 152 13.46 8.82 11.49
CA ILE A 152 14.42 9.61 12.28
C ILE A 152 15.43 8.69 12.98
N GLU A 153 14.98 7.63 13.63
CA GLU A 153 15.83 6.62 14.28
C GLU A 153 16.83 5.99 13.32
N ALA A 154 16.38 5.70 12.09
CA ALA A 154 17.23 5.16 11.03
C ALA A 154 18.16 6.22 10.39
N LYS A 155 18.08 7.48 10.81
CA LYS A 155 18.87 8.61 10.27
C LYS A 155 18.71 8.86 8.77
N VAL A 156 17.52 8.57 8.25
CA VAL A 156 17.16 8.87 6.86
C VAL A 156 17.02 10.39 6.68
N ASN A 157 17.60 10.93 5.62
CA ASN A 157 17.41 12.33 5.22
C ASN A 157 16.00 12.50 4.63
N LEU A 158 15.03 12.88 5.48
CA LEU A 158 13.63 13.03 5.08
C LEU A 158 13.38 14.40 4.42
N ARG A 159 12.74 14.38 3.27
CA ARG A 159 12.33 15.57 2.51
C ARG A 159 10.85 15.48 2.16
N THR A 160 9.99 15.95 3.05
CA THR A 160 8.57 16.17 2.77
C THR A 160 8.36 17.42 1.90
N HIS A 161 7.14 17.66 1.39
CA HIS A 161 6.82 18.79 0.49
C HIS A 161 7.72 18.81 -0.76
N SER A 162 8.17 17.66 -1.21
CA SER A 162 9.10 17.48 -2.32
C SER A 162 8.45 16.58 -3.37
N TRP A 163 7.90 17.19 -4.40
CA TRP A 163 7.22 16.47 -5.48
C TRP A 163 8.25 15.99 -6.51
N PHE A 164 8.32 14.69 -6.74
CA PHE A 164 9.16 14.15 -7.82
C PHE A 164 8.73 14.74 -9.17
N SER A 165 9.67 15.17 -10.00
CA SER A 165 9.39 15.76 -11.30
C SER A 165 10.14 15.12 -12.46
N ASP A 166 11.36 14.61 -12.24
CA ASP A 166 12.16 14.03 -13.31
C ASP A 166 13.35 13.20 -12.78
N VAL A 167 14.01 12.46 -13.66
CA VAL A 167 15.26 11.74 -13.42
C VAL A 167 16.45 12.42 -14.11
N LEU A 168 17.63 12.28 -13.55
CA LEU A 168 18.89 12.63 -14.18
C LEU A 168 19.51 11.34 -14.72
N MET A 169 19.68 11.26 -16.04
CA MET A 169 20.19 10.07 -16.72
C MET A 169 21.55 10.33 -17.36
N GLU A 170 22.49 9.40 -17.15
CA GLU A 170 23.79 9.38 -17.85
C GLU A 170 24.08 7.95 -18.30
N ASN A 171 24.34 7.76 -19.58
CA ASN A 171 24.69 6.45 -20.16
C ASN A 171 23.71 5.32 -19.82
N GLY A 172 22.40 5.62 -19.79
CA GLY A 172 21.35 4.65 -19.47
C GLY A 172 21.18 4.32 -17.97
N ARG A 173 21.90 5.03 -17.09
CA ARG A 173 21.84 4.90 -15.63
C ARG A 173 21.26 6.16 -14.99
N ILE A 174 20.46 6.01 -13.96
CA ILE A 174 19.97 7.14 -13.17
C ILE A 174 21.10 7.63 -12.28
N THR A 175 21.45 8.91 -12.36
CA THR A 175 22.47 9.56 -11.52
C THR A 175 21.87 10.43 -10.42
N GLY A 176 20.55 10.61 -10.46
CA GLY A 176 19.80 11.35 -9.47
C GLY A 176 18.37 11.62 -9.90
N VAL A 177 17.67 12.36 -9.08
CA VAL A 177 16.28 12.77 -9.32
C VAL A 177 16.12 14.27 -9.14
N VAL A 178 15.08 14.84 -9.75
CA VAL A 178 14.68 16.23 -9.58
C VAL A 178 13.34 16.26 -8.84
N ALA A 179 13.28 17.11 -7.82
CA ALA A 179 12.05 17.36 -7.09
C ALA A 179 11.63 18.83 -7.23
N GLN A 180 10.32 19.08 -7.38
CA GLN A 180 9.73 20.40 -7.27
C GLN A 180 9.41 20.69 -5.81
N THR A 181 9.91 21.82 -5.32
CA THR A 181 9.68 22.29 -3.96
C THR A 181 9.18 23.74 -3.97
N LYS A 182 8.87 24.29 -2.79
CA LYS A 182 8.52 25.70 -2.62
C LYS A 182 9.66 26.63 -3.06
N MET A 183 10.92 26.17 -2.97
CA MET A 183 12.11 26.92 -3.39
C MET A 183 12.49 26.69 -4.86
N GLY A 184 11.61 26.06 -5.63
CA GLY A 184 11.88 25.69 -7.01
C GLY A 184 12.38 24.25 -7.16
N ARG A 185 12.97 23.95 -8.32
CA ARG A 185 13.50 22.62 -8.65
C ARG A 185 14.80 22.38 -7.90
N GLN A 186 14.96 21.18 -7.33
CA GLN A 186 16.12 20.75 -6.59
C GLN A 186 16.53 19.34 -7.04
N ALA A 187 17.82 19.09 -7.19
CA ALA A 187 18.35 17.79 -7.57
C ALA A 187 18.90 17.04 -6.34
N ILE A 188 18.68 15.74 -6.31
CA ILE A 188 19.25 14.79 -5.37
C ILE A 188 20.06 13.78 -6.20
N ARG A 189 21.36 13.68 -5.96
CA ARG A 189 22.21 12.66 -6.57
C ARG A 189 22.12 11.37 -5.79
N ALA A 190 22.11 10.25 -6.49
CA ALA A 190 22.07 8.93 -5.86
C ALA A 190 22.70 7.86 -6.78
N LYS A 191 23.25 6.81 -6.17
CA LYS A 191 23.78 5.64 -6.88
C LYS A 191 22.67 4.66 -7.27
N TYR A 192 21.68 4.49 -6.39
CA TYR A 192 20.52 3.63 -6.58
C TYR A 192 19.23 4.37 -6.26
N VAL A 193 18.16 3.93 -6.89
CA VAL A 193 16.84 4.57 -6.79
C VAL A 193 15.78 3.53 -6.49
N VAL A 194 14.89 3.85 -5.53
CA VAL A 194 13.69 3.05 -5.25
C VAL A 194 12.47 3.85 -5.68
N ASP A 195 11.72 3.35 -6.65
CA ASP A 195 10.40 3.88 -7.00
C ASP A 195 9.34 3.27 -6.08
N ALA A 196 8.87 4.05 -5.13
CA ALA A 196 7.75 3.72 -4.24
C ALA A 196 6.60 4.73 -4.36
N THR A 197 6.48 5.38 -5.53
CA THR A 197 5.49 6.44 -5.79
C THR A 197 4.05 5.92 -5.77
N GLY A 198 3.87 4.63 -6.00
CA GLY A 198 2.55 3.98 -6.14
C GLY A 198 1.98 4.09 -7.56
N ASP A 199 2.58 4.92 -8.41
CA ASP A 199 2.10 5.25 -9.75
C ASP A 199 3.18 5.08 -10.84
N LEU A 200 4.35 4.50 -10.48
CA LEU A 200 5.51 4.25 -11.36
C LEU A 200 6.12 5.54 -11.95
N ASP A 201 6.09 6.64 -11.21
CA ASP A 201 6.51 7.93 -11.73
C ASP A 201 8.00 7.96 -12.13
N VAL A 202 8.86 7.36 -11.29
CA VAL A 202 10.31 7.28 -11.57
C VAL A 202 10.60 6.33 -12.71
N GLY A 203 9.97 5.15 -12.70
CA GLY A 203 10.12 4.16 -13.76
C GLY A 203 9.79 4.73 -15.12
N VAL A 204 8.66 5.42 -15.23
CA VAL A 204 8.23 6.07 -16.50
C VAL A 204 9.18 7.17 -16.94
N ALA A 205 9.61 8.03 -16.00
CA ALA A 205 10.58 9.09 -16.31
C ALA A 205 11.93 8.51 -16.77
N ALA A 206 12.32 7.33 -16.27
CA ALA A 206 13.53 6.61 -16.67
C ALA A 206 13.35 5.75 -17.95
N GLY A 207 12.15 5.68 -18.52
CA GLY A 207 11.87 4.94 -19.74
C GLY A 207 11.51 3.46 -19.54
N ALA A 208 11.12 3.04 -18.32
CA ALA A 208 10.66 1.69 -18.05
C ALA A 208 9.37 1.37 -18.82
N GLU A 209 9.25 0.13 -19.28
CA GLU A 209 8.01 -0.38 -19.89
C GLU A 209 6.91 -0.52 -18.84
N TYR A 210 5.68 -0.15 -19.19
CA TYR A 210 4.52 -0.28 -18.31
C TYR A 210 3.22 -0.50 -19.08
N VAL A 211 2.19 -0.91 -18.35
CA VAL A 211 0.80 -0.92 -18.85
C VAL A 211 -0.05 -0.02 -17.97
N ASP A 212 -1.04 0.63 -18.59
CA ASP A 212 -2.04 1.38 -17.85
C ASP A 212 -3.04 0.41 -17.20
N GLY A 213 -3.24 0.59 -15.90
CA GLY A 213 -4.26 -0.08 -15.12
C GLY A 213 -5.36 0.89 -14.72
N GLN A 214 -6.55 0.38 -14.49
CA GLN A 214 -7.67 1.15 -14.00
C GLN A 214 -8.47 0.32 -13.00
N TYR A 215 -8.78 0.94 -11.87
CA TYR A 215 -9.65 0.36 -10.86
C TYR A 215 -10.47 1.46 -10.18
N ILE A 216 -11.26 1.10 -9.16
CA ILE A 216 -12.05 2.06 -8.40
C ILE A 216 -11.19 3.02 -7.59
N VAL A 217 -11.66 4.25 -7.43
CA VAL A 217 -11.16 5.22 -6.44
C VAL A 217 -12.14 5.34 -5.28
N THR A 218 -11.68 5.78 -4.12
CA THR A 218 -12.49 5.82 -2.90
C THR A 218 -12.23 7.10 -2.11
N THR A 219 -13.29 7.80 -1.70
CA THR A 219 -13.21 8.90 -0.73
C THR A 219 -13.55 8.36 0.64
N VAL A 220 -12.55 7.98 1.39
CA VAL A 220 -12.71 7.42 2.74
C VAL A 220 -13.01 8.52 3.75
N PHE A 221 -13.78 8.21 4.79
CA PHE A 221 -14.06 9.16 5.88
C PHE A 221 -14.23 8.47 7.23
N ARG A 222 -14.17 9.25 8.29
CA ARG A 222 -14.42 8.79 9.66
C ARG A 222 -15.60 9.54 10.28
N MET A 223 -16.36 8.86 11.12
CA MET A 223 -17.39 9.44 11.98
C MET A 223 -17.06 9.19 13.45
N ALA A 224 -17.31 10.15 14.29
CA ALA A 224 -17.21 10.05 15.75
C ALA A 224 -18.61 10.03 16.40
N ASN A 225 -18.67 9.75 17.69
CA ASN A 225 -19.89 9.66 18.51
C ASN A 225 -20.86 8.55 18.03
N VAL A 226 -20.31 7.46 17.47
CA VAL A 226 -21.08 6.29 17.09
C VAL A 226 -21.14 5.31 18.28
N ASP A 227 -22.35 4.89 18.65
CA ASP A 227 -22.54 3.75 19.54
C ASP A 227 -22.35 2.45 18.74
N THR A 228 -21.09 2.02 18.68
CA THR A 228 -20.69 0.88 17.85
C THR A 228 -21.28 -0.44 18.33
N ASP A 229 -21.57 -0.57 19.64
CA ASP A 229 -22.14 -1.80 20.18
C ASP A 229 -23.62 -1.90 19.83
N LYS A 230 -24.35 -0.79 19.89
CA LYS A 230 -25.75 -0.71 19.41
C LYS A 230 -25.82 -0.99 17.91
N ALA A 231 -24.89 -0.46 17.11
CA ALA A 231 -24.86 -0.67 15.65
C ALA A 231 -24.57 -2.14 15.30
N VAL A 232 -23.62 -2.77 15.97
CA VAL A 232 -23.34 -4.21 15.83
C VAL A 232 -24.55 -5.04 16.29
N ALA A 233 -25.12 -4.74 17.47
CA ALA A 233 -26.28 -5.47 17.96
C ALA A 233 -27.47 -5.42 16.97
N PHE A 234 -27.73 -4.29 16.35
CA PHE A 234 -28.75 -4.15 15.32
C PHE A 234 -28.49 -5.04 14.10
N GLU A 235 -27.26 -5.05 13.58
CA GLU A 235 -26.88 -5.87 12.42
C GLU A 235 -27.18 -7.37 12.64
N PHE A 236 -26.98 -7.86 13.87
CA PHE A 236 -27.18 -9.27 14.21
C PHE A 236 -28.60 -9.59 14.67
N SER A 237 -29.33 -8.66 15.28
CA SER A 237 -30.71 -8.88 15.74
C SER A 237 -31.72 -8.74 14.62
N ASP A 238 -31.48 -7.91 13.61
CA ASP A 238 -32.35 -7.69 12.46
C ASP A 238 -31.57 -7.63 11.13
N PRO A 239 -30.97 -8.77 10.73
CA PRO A 239 -30.11 -8.81 9.54
C PRO A 239 -30.86 -8.49 8.23
N GLU A 240 -32.16 -8.72 8.16
CA GLU A 240 -32.95 -8.42 6.94
C GLU A 240 -33.17 -6.91 6.80
N GLU A 241 -33.52 -6.22 7.88
CA GLU A 241 -33.63 -4.75 7.84
C GLU A 241 -32.26 -4.12 7.59
N TYR A 242 -31.18 -4.64 8.22
CA TYR A 242 -29.83 -4.18 7.94
C TYR A 242 -29.46 -4.29 6.44
N LYS A 243 -29.70 -5.44 5.81
CA LYS A 243 -29.50 -5.62 4.36
C LYS A 243 -30.36 -4.70 3.51
N LYS A 244 -31.60 -4.42 3.94
CA LYS A 244 -32.49 -3.47 3.25
C LYS A 244 -31.91 -2.05 3.31
N LEU A 245 -31.43 -1.61 4.47
CA LEU A 245 -30.79 -0.32 4.64
C LEU A 245 -29.49 -0.20 3.82
N ASP A 246 -28.68 -1.24 3.75
CA ASP A 246 -27.48 -1.26 2.90
C ASP A 246 -27.85 -1.11 1.40
N ARG A 247 -28.87 -1.81 0.92
CA ARG A 247 -29.37 -1.64 -0.45
C ARG A 247 -29.91 -0.23 -0.71
N GLU A 248 -30.54 0.39 0.28
CA GLU A 248 -31.03 1.76 0.19
C GLU A 248 -29.86 2.76 0.11
N ALA A 249 -28.84 2.59 0.96
CA ALA A 249 -27.62 3.38 0.92
C ALA A 249 -26.97 3.34 -0.47
N ARG A 250 -26.82 2.14 -1.05
CA ARG A 250 -26.27 1.95 -2.40
C ARG A 250 -27.06 2.72 -3.46
N ARG A 251 -28.37 2.69 -3.40
CA ARG A 251 -29.23 3.43 -4.35
C ARG A 251 -29.05 4.94 -4.24
N ARG A 252 -28.91 5.47 -3.03
CA ARG A 252 -28.75 6.91 -2.79
C ARG A 252 -27.42 7.47 -3.31
N ILE A 253 -26.36 6.67 -3.29
CA ILE A 253 -25.03 7.12 -3.76
C ILE A 253 -24.73 6.68 -5.18
N GLY A 254 -25.54 5.83 -5.81
CA GLY A 254 -25.27 5.29 -7.14
C GLY A 254 -23.97 4.48 -7.24
N GLY A 255 -23.52 3.87 -6.14
CA GLY A 255 -22.23 3.19 -6.06
C GLY A 255 -22.34 1.67 -6.06
N ALA A 256 -21.19 1.01 -6.23
CA ALA A 256 -21.09 -0.45 -6.24
C ALA A 256 -21.30 -1.08 -4.84
N TRP A 257 -20.95 -0.35 -3.78
CA TRP A 257 -20.98 -0.79 -2.39
C TRP A 257 -21.88 0.16 -1.57
N GLY A 258 -22.57 -0.38 -0.56
CA GLY A 258 -23.34 0.40 0.39
C GLY A 258 -22.46 1.10 1.42
N MET A 259 -22.99 1.22 2.63
CA MET A 259 -22.22 1.80 3.71
C MET A 259 -21.33 0.73 4.37
N TRP A 260 -20.08 0.66 3.94
CA TRP A 260 -19.07 -0.19 4.56
C TRP A 260 -18.36 0.57 5.68
N TRP A 261 -18.61 0.17 6.94
CA TRP A 261 -17.99 0.78 8.11
C TRP A 261 -17.31 -0.25 8.99
N LEU A 262 -16.21 0.14 9.62
CA LEU A 262 -15.44 -0.66 10.59
C LEU A 262 -15.13 0.17 11.83
N LYS A 263 -14.94 -0.51 12.96
CA LYS A 263 -14.44 0.10 14.20
C LYS A 263 -12.99 0.56 14.01
N THR A 264 -12.58 1.54 14.80
CA THR A 264 -11.19 1.96 14.92
C THR A 264 -10.72 1.80 16.37
N PRO A 265 -9.42 1.83 16.66
CA PRO A 265 -8.92 1.80 18.03
C PRO A 265 -9.47 2.93 18.91
N ILE A 266 -9.94 4.02 18.34
CA ILE A 266 -10.53 5.14 19.07
C ILE A 266 -12.00 4.82 19.38
N PRO A 267 -12.42 4.73 20.66
CA PRO A 267 -13.80 4.42 21.03
C PRO A 267 -14.81 5.37 20.38
N GLY A 268 -15.88 4.82 19.81
CA GLY A 268 -16.94 5.59 19.16
C GLY A 268 -16.56 6.24 17.83
N VAL A 269 -15.36 5.96 17.31
CA VAL A 269 -14.93 6.37 15.97
C VAL A 269 -15.01 5.19 15.03
N VAL A 270 -15.69 5.39 13.90
CA VAL A 270 -15.76 4.41 12.82
C VAL A 270 -15.10 4.94 11.56
N TRP A 271 -14.54 4.03 10.81
CA TRP A 271 -13.95 4.24 9.49
C TRP A 271 -14.90 3.72 8.41
N CYS A 272 -15.16 4.55 7.39
CA CYS A 272 -16.06 4.24 6.29
C CYS A 272 -15.25 4.14 4.99
N ASN A 273 -15.01 2.91 4.52
CA ASN A 273 -14.32 2.64 3.25
C ASN A 273 -15.31 2.70 2.07
N CYS A 274 -15.90 3.85 1.90
CA CYS A 274 -16.89 4.17 0.87
C CYS A 274 -17.00 5.70 0.72
N PRO A 275 -17.53 6.26 -0.39
CA PRO A 275 -18.04 5.55 -1.57
C PRO A 275 -16.93 5.02 -2.49
N HIS A 276 -17.21 3.92 -3.18
CA HIS A 276 -16.37 3.39 -4.24
C HIS A 276 -16.86 3.91 -5.59
N MET A 277 -15.96 4.52 -6.37
CA MET A 277 -16.28 5.19 -7.63
C MET A 277 -15.46 4.60 -8.78
N PRO A 278 -16.10 3.90 -9.74
CA PRO A 278 -15.45 3.43 -10.95
C PRO A 278 -15.32 4.54 -12.00
N GLY A 279 -14.45 4.32 -12.99
CA GLY A 279 -14.38 5.16 -14.19
C GLY A 279 -13.45 6.36 -14.09
N TYR A 280 -12.77 6.55 -12.96
CA TYR A 280 -11.78 7.63 -12.77
C TYR A 280 -10.36 7.14 -13.05
N ASP A 281 -9.63 7.94 -13.82
CA ASP A 281 -8.19 7.76 -14.04
C ASP A 281 -7.42 8.50 -12.94
N GLY A 282 -6.65 7.77 -12.14
CA GLY A 282 -5.87 8.31 -11.03
C GLY A 282 -4.67 9.19 -11.45
N LEU A 283 -4.37 9.26 -12.75
CA LEU A 283 -3.30 10.08 -13.31
C LEU A 283 -3.81 11.39 -13.94
N SER A 284 -5.11 11.48 -14.24
CA SER A 284 -5.71 12.69 -14.79
C SER A 284 -6.10 13.65 -13.68
N VAL A 285 -5.58 14.88 -13.75
CA VAL A 285 -5.94 15.95 -12.80
C VAL A 285 -7.45 16.24 -12.85
N GLU A 286 -8.04 16.26 -14.05
CA GLU A 286 -9.46 16.51 -14.25
C GLU A 286 -10.33 15.43 -13.61
N HIS A 287 -9.94 14.14 -13.80
CA HIS A 287 -10.62 13.02 -13.16
C HIS A 287 -10.44 13.03 -11.64
N MET A 288 -9.27 13.39 -11.14
CA MET A 288 -9.05 13.50 -9.70
C MET A 288 -9.89 14.60 -9.07
N VAL A 289 -9.95 15.78 -9.67
CA VAL A 289 -10.83 16.88 -9.21
C VAL A 289 -12.31 16.45 -9.26
N ALA A 290 -12.74 15.83 -10.35
CA ALA A 290 -14.13 15.37 -10.48
C ALA A 290 -14.46 14.30 -9.42
N SER A 291 -13.55 13.35 -9.16
CA SER A 291 -13.74 12.31 -8.15
C SER A 291 -13.77 12.86 -6.73
N GLU A 292 -13.00 13.91 -6.42
CA GLU A 292 -13.05 14.60 -5.13
C GLU A 292 -14.41 15.26 -4.91
N VAL A 293 -14.93 15.96 -5.91
CA VAL A 293 -16.26 16.64 -5.83
C VAL A 293 -17.36 15.60 -5.64
N GLU A 294 -17.42 14.59 -6.51
CA GLU A 294 -18.44 13.54 -6.44
C GLU A 294 -18.31 12.70 -5.18
N GLY A 295 -17.10 12.33 -4.79
CA GLY A 295 -16.84 11.55 -3.60
C GLY A 295 -17.32 12.22 -2.33
N ARG A 296 -17.06 13.52 -2.17
CA ARG A 296 -17.54 14.31 -1.03
C ARG A 296 -19.05 14.44 -0.99
N GLU A 297 -19.69 14.60 -2.14
CA GLU A 297 -21.16 14.63 -2.22
C GLU A 297 -21.76 13.27 -1.80
N ARG A 298 -21.24 12.17 -2.33
CA ARG A 298 -21.68 10.82 -1.97
C ARG A 298 -21.40 10.49 -0.49
N MET A 299 -20.26 10.90 0.04
CA MET A 299 -19.90 10.78 1.45
C MET A 299 -20.93 11.47 2.35
N MET A 300 -21.33 12.70 2.04
CA MET A 300 -22.34 13.42 2.82
C MET A 300 -23.72 12.76 2.75
N LYS A 301 -24.08 12.22 1.60
CA LYS A 301 -25.33 11.41 1.48
C LYS A 301 -25.30 10.18 2.39
N LEU A 302 -24.16 9.47 2.46
CA LEU A 302 -23.99 8.32 3.36
C LEU A 302 -24.00 8.73 4.84
N TYR A 303 -23.34 9.82 5.17
CA TYR A 303 -23.33 10.37 6.54
C TYR A 303 -24.73 10.66 7.05
N HIS A 304 -25.55 11.40 6.29
CA HIS A 304 -26.93 11.71 6.67
C HIS A 304 -27.78 10.46 6.73
N PHE A 305 -27.63 9.57 5.74
CA PHE A 305 -28.35 8.29 5.72
C PHE A 305 -28.08 7.46 6.97
N ALA A 306 -26.82 7.34 7.39
CA ALA A 306 -26.46 6.58 8.58
C ALA A 306 -27.12 7.14 9.84
N LYS A 307 -27.05 8.47 10.03
CA LYS A 307 -27.66 9.15 11.19
C LYS A 307 -29.18 8.95 11.27
N GLU A 308 -29.84 8.95 10.13
CA GLU A 308 -31.30 8.87 10.05
C GLU A 308 -31.83 7.44 10.17
N ASN A 309 -31.03 6.43 9.79
CA ASN A 309 -31.56 5.10 9.54
C ASN A 309 -30.84 3.96 10.28
N ILE A 310 -29.57 4.16 10.70
CA ILE A 310 -28.81 3.06 11.32
C ILE A 310 -28.75 3.27 12.83
N PRO A 311 -29.32 2.35 13.64
CA PRO A 311 -29.20 2.38 15.09
C PRO A 311 -27.74 2.45 15.54
N GLY A 312 -27.44 3.36 16.48
CA GLY A 312 -26.08 3.64 16.94
C GLY A 312 -25.42 4.84 16.24
N PHE A 313 -25.94 5.29 15.09
CA PHE A 313 -25.39 6.43 14.35
C PHE A 313 -26.14 7.76 14.60
N GLU A 314 -27.18 7.77 15.40
CA GLU A 314 -28.07 8.94 15.60
C GLU A 314 -27.29 10.19 16.06
N LYS A 315 -26.25 9.99 16.87
CA LYS A 315 -25.40 11.09 17.39
C LYS A 315 -24.09 11.27 16.61
N ALA A 316 -23.91 10.52 15.53
CA ALA A 316 -22.67 10.56 14.76
C ALA A 316 -22.34 11.98 14.28
N SER A 317 -21.07 12.32 14.30
CA SER A 317 -20.52 13.56 13.77
C SER A 317 -19.46 13.23 12.72
N MET A 318 -19.39 14.02 11.64
CA MET A 318 -18.32 13.90 10.67
C MET A 318 -16.98 14.28 11.34
N LEU A 319 -16.05 13.34 11.41
CA LEU A 319 -14.72 13.59 11.99
C LEU A 319 -13.74 14.12 10.94
N GLY A 320 -13.80 13.57 9.73
CA GLY A 320 -12.97 14.02 8.61
C GLY A 320 -12.92 12.99 7.47
N ALA A 321 -12.60 13.48 6.29
CA ALA A 321 -12.32 12.66 5.11
C ALA A 321 -10.82 12.45 4.97
N ALA A 322 -10.43 11.43 4.19
CA ALA A 322 -9.05 11.17 3.83
C ALA A 322 -8.42 12.39 3.14
N GLU A 323 -7.16 12.65 3.43
CA GLU A 323 -6.37 13.74 2.84
C GLU A 323 -5.98 13.42 1.38
N GLN A 324 -6.00 12.14 1.04
CA GLN A 324 -5.68 11.63 -0.30
C GLN A 324 -6.81 10.76 -0.82
N MET A 325 -7.14 10.91 -2.11
CA MET A 325 -8.02 9.97 -2.79
C MET A 325 -7.43 8.56 -2.75
N GLY A 326 -8.24 7.59 -2.41
CA GLY A 326 -7.86 6.17 -2.39
C GLY A 326 -7.73 5.61 -3.80
N ILE A 327 -6.63 5.89 -4.47
CA ILE A 327 -6.30 5.38 -5.80
C ILE A 327 -5.72 3.98 -5.65
N ARG A 328 -6.34 2.99 -6.29
CA ARG A 328 -5.97 1.58 -6.13
C ARG A 328 -5.04 1.05 -7.22
N GLN A 329 -5.16 1.59 -8.43
CA GLN A 329 -4.36 1.15 -9.56
C GLN A 329 -4.21 2.28 -10.58
N THR A 330 -3.01 2.39 -11.16
CA THR A 330 -2.67 3.30 -12.26
C THR A 330 -1.74 2.56 -13.22
N ARG A 331 -0.47 2.96 -13.33
CA ARG A 331 0.53 2.28 -14.15
C ARG A 331 1.11 1.07 -13.40
N LEU A 332 1.37 -0.01 -14.12
CA LEU A 332 1.96 -1.24 -13.62
C LEU A 332 3.22 -1.55 -14.43
N LEU A 333 4.33 -1.78 -13.75
CA LEU A 333 5.61 -2.11 -14.37
C LEU A 333 5.49 -3.35 -15.28
N GLN A 334 6.21 -3.36 -16.39
CA GLN A 334 6.50 -4.53 -17.24
C GLN A 334 7.98 -4.91 -17.07
N GLY A 335 8.30 -5.47 -15.89
CA GLY A 335 9.66 -5.79 -15.46
C GLY A 335 10.19 -7.10 -16.01
N GLU A 336 11.27 -7.61 -15.39
CA GLU A 336 11.93 -8.88 -15.76
C GLU A 336 10.98 -10.09 -15.65
N TYR A 337 10.00 -10.01 -14.75
CA TYR A 337 8.90 -10.97 -14.63
C TYR A 337 7.60 -10.23 -14.33
N VAL A 338 6.52 -10.60 -14.97
CA VAL A 338 5.17 -10.06 -14.72
C VAL A 338 4.36 -11.11 -13.98
N VAL A 339 4.08 -10.85 -12.70
CA VAL A 339 3.22 -11.74 -11.89
C VAL A 339 1.81 -11.73 -12.48
N ASN A 340 1.31 -12.88 -12.85
CA ASN A 340 -0.01 -13.02 -13.46
C ASN A 340 -1.05 -13.55 -12.46
N LYS A 341 -2.31 -13.57 -12.89
CA LYS A 341 -3.42 -14.00 -12.05
C LYS A 341 -3.35 -15.46 -11.64
N ASP A 342 -2.79 -16.31 -12.49
CA ASP A 342 -2.67 -17.74 -12.21
C ASP A 342 -1.55 -17.99 -11.20
N ASP A 343 -0.45 -17.24 -11.24
CA ASP A 343 0.59 -17.26 -10.19
C ASP A 343 0.00 -17.01 -8.79
N VAL A 344 -0.85 -16.00 -8.68
CA VAL A 344 -1.49 -15.63 -7.39
C VAL A 344 -2.48 -16.72 -6.97
N LYS A 345 -3.37 -17.16 -7.87
CA LYS A 345 -4.42 -18.13 -7.55
C LYS A 345 -3.89 -19.54 -7.25
N SER A 346 -2.86 -19.97 -7.96
CA SER A 346 -2.22 -21.28 -7.76
C SER A 346 -1.21 -21.25 -6.61
N ARG A 347 -0.94 -20.07 -6.03
CA ARG A 347 0.10 -19.91 -5.00
C ARG A 347 1.47 -20.36 -5.51
N ARG A 348 1.79 -19.97 -6.75
CA ARG A 348 3.04 -20.35 -7.37
C ARG A 348 4.22 -19.89 -6.53
N TYR A 349 5.05 -20.84 -6.11
CA TYR A 349 6.30 -20.59 -5.43
C TYR A 349 7.38 -20.16 -6.42
N PHE A 350 8.20 -19.18 -6.04
CA PHE A 350 9.36 -18.74 -6.79
C PHE A 350 10.61 -18.89 -5.94
N GLU A 351 11.67 -19.48 -6.48
CA GLU A 351 12.95 -19.63 -5.76
C GLU A 351 13.55 -18.27 -5.39
N ASP A 352 13.33 -17.26 -6.23
CA ASP A 352 13.72 -15.86 -6.02
C ASP A 352 12.66 -15.02 -5.31
N ALA A 353 11.73 -15.62 -4.58
CA ALA A 353 10.77 -14.88 -3.77
C ALA A 353 11.50 -14.03 -2.73
N VAL A 354 11.09 -12.75 -2.61
CA VAL A 354 11.65 -11.80 -1.64
C VAL A 354 10.60 -11.20 -0.73
N CYS A 355 9.34 -11.46 -0.99
CA CYS A 355 8.24 -11.24 -0.07
C CYS A 355 7.06 -12.13 -0.41
N ARG A 356 6.15 -12.26 0.52
CA ARG A 356 4.87 -12.95 0.30
C ARG A 356 3.75 -12.14 0.93
N GLY A 357 2.58 -12.24 0.33
CA GLY A 357 1.34 -11.88 0.97
C GLY A 357 0.69 -13.11 1.57
N ARG A 358 -0.64 -13.09 1.71
CA ARG A 358 -1.40 -14.18 2.29
C ARG A 358 -1.03 -15.56 1.73
N ASP A 359 -1.25 -15.78 0.44
CA ASP A 359 -1.03 -17.05 -0.24
C ASP A 359 -0.36 -16.88 -1.60
N TYR A 360 0.40 -15.82 -1.80
CA TYR A 360 1.13 -15.57 -3.03
C TYR A 360 2.55 -15.10 -2.73
N TYR A 361 3.43 -15.27 -3.70
CA TYR A 361 4.84 -14.92 -3.59
C TYR A 361 5.19 -13.86 -4.62
N THR A 362 6.04 -12.92 -4.24
CA THR A 362 6.58 -11.92 -5.16
C THR A 362 8.04 -12.25 -5.45
N PRO A 363 8.38 -12.65 -6.69
CA PRO A 363 9.75 -12.92 -7.06
C PRO A 363 10.54 -11.60 -7.16
N TYR A 364 11.84 -11.63 -6.85
CA TYR A 364 12.73 -10.47 -6.91
C TYR A 364 12.70 -9.77 -8.27
N ARG A 365 12.73 -10.56 -9.35
CA ARG A 365 12.69 -10.05 -10.73
C ARG A 365 11.40 -9.31 -11.09
N ALA A 366 10.31 -9.44 -10.31
CA ALA A 366 9.11 -8.62 -10.50
C ALA A 366 9.24 -7.20 -9.94
N LEU A 367 10.30 -6.91 -9.19
CA LEU A 367 10.61 -5.58 -8.71
C LEU A 367 11.61 -4.84 -9.62
N LEU A 368 12.13 -5.50 -10.65
CA LEU A 368 13.20 -4.99 -11.51
C LEU A 368 12.67 -4.53 -12.87
N PRO A 369 12.81 -3.25 -13.23
CA PRO A 369 12.54 -2.78 -14.59
C PRO A 369 13.60 -3.32 -15.56
N LYS A 370 13.17 -3.67 -16.77
CA LYS A 370 14.09 -4.08 -17.84
C LYS A 370 14.99 -2.91 -18.26
N GLY A 371 16.27 -3.19 -18.42
CA GLY A 371 17.21 -2.25 -19.00
C GLY A 371 17.65 -1.06 -18.12
N ILE A 372 17.22 -1.00 -16.86
CA ILE A 372 17.62 0.05 -15.91
C ILE A 372 18.27 -0.60 -14.68
N ASP A 373 19.59 -0.53 -14.63
CA ASP A 373 20.40 -1.34 -13.71
C ASP A 373 20.37 -0.92 -12.24
N ASN A 374 19.97 0.30 -11.96
CA ASN A 374 20.01 0.88 -10.62
C ASN A 374 18.66 1.41 -10.13
N LEU A 375 17.56 0.95 -10.72
CA LEU A 375 16.20 1.21 -10.28
C LEU A 375 15.54 -0.07 -9.80
N ILE A 376 14.88 -0.01 -8.64
CA ILE A 376 13.99 -1.05 -8.14
C ILE A 376 12.63 -0.43 -7.81
N VAL A 377 11.56 -1.16 -8.06
CA VAL A 377 10.18 -0.72 -7.85
C VAL A 377 9.56 -1.50 -6.71
N ALA A 378 8.96 -0.82 -5.74
CA ALA A 378 8.30 -1.46 -4.61
C ALA A 378 6.94 -0.81 -4.29
N GLY A 379 5.93 -1.64 -4.09
CA GLY A 379 4.57 -1.21 -3.81
C GLY A 379 3.56 -1.64 -4.88
N ARG A 380 2.34 -1.12 -4.82
CA ARG A 380 1.20 -1.58 -5.65
C ARG A 380 1.42 -1.55 -7.18
N HIS A 381 2.46 -0.89 -7.65
CA HIS A 381 2.80 -0.68 -9.06
C HIS A 381 3.96 -1.56 -9.56
N TYR A 382 4.33 -2.58 -8.77
CA TYR A 382 5.34 -3.55 -9.19
C TYR A 382 4.93 -4.29 -10.48
N SER A 383 5.78 -5.16 -10.99
CA SER A 383 5.52 -5.86 -12.25
C SER A 383 4.48 -6.96 -12.07
N VAL A 384 3.24 -6.63 -12.41
CA VAL A 384 2.07 -7.49 -12.16
C VAL A 384 0.95 -7.17 -13.16
N GLU A 385 0.18 -8.17 -13.53
CA GLU A 385 -1.05 -7.98 -14.32
C GLU A 385 -2.14 -7.26 -13.50
N SER A 386 -2.98 -6.48 -14.17
CA SER A 386 -4.04 -5.69 -13.55
C SER A 386 -4.95 -6.51 -12.62
N ASP A 387 -5.35 -7.71 -13.01
CA ASP A 387 -6.23 -8.57 -12.20
C ASP A 387 -5.49 -9.25 -11.05
N ALA A 388 -4.23 -9.58 -11.21
CA ALA A 388 -3.38 -10.09 -10.14
C ALA A 388 -3.10 -9.02 -9.09
N GLN A 389 -2.84 -7.77 -9.51
CA GLN A 389 -2.60 -6.62 -8.64
C GLN A 389 -3.77 -6.37 -7.66
N LYS A 390 -5.00 -6.58 -8.08
CA LYS A 390 -6.18 -6.45 -7.21
C LYS A 390 -6.17 -7.39 -6.00
N LEU A 391 -5.39 -8.48 -6.10
CA LEU A 391 -5.24 -9.52 -5.08
C LEU A 391 -3.89 -9.45 -4.34
N SER A 392 -2.97 -8.54 -4.72
CA SER A 392 -1.58 -8.56 -4.25
C SER A 392 -0.99 -7.16 -3.99
N ARG A 393 -1.81 -6.17 -3.65
CA ARG A 393 -1.42 -4.77 -3.45
C ARG A 393 -1.63 -4.26 -2.03
N GLU A 394 -1.97 -5.12 -1.10
CA GLU A 394 -2.32 -4.71 0.26
C GLU A 394 -1.10 -4.13 1.00
N ILE A 395 -1.34 -3.42 2.08
CA ILE A 395 -0.29 -2.63 2.78
C ILE A 395 0.87 -3.51 3.26
N PRO A 396 0.63 -4.65 3.97
CA PRO A 396 1.72 -5.46 4.49
C PRO A 396 2.64 -6.05 3.42
N PRO A 397 2.12 -6.65 2.32
CA PRO A 397 2.98 -7.10 1.22
C PRO A 397 3.76 -5.97 0.55
N CYS A 398 3.16 -4.77 0.39
CA CYS A 398 3.88 -3.60 -0.12
C CYS A 398 5.04 -3.19 0.79
N MET A 399 4.85 -3.25 2.12
CA MET A 399 5.95 -2.99 3.08
C MET A 399 7.04 -4.05 2.97
N ALA A 400 6.69 -5.32 2.84
CA ALA A 400 7.67 -6.40 2.66
C ALA A 400 8.45 -6.25 1.35
N GLN A 401 7.82 -5.85 0.24
CA GLN A 401 8.51 -5.48 -1.00
C GLN A 401 9.50 -4.33 -0.77
N GLY A 402 9.09 -3.31 -0.01
CA GLY A 402 9.94 -2.20 0.36
C GLY A 402 11.16 -2.63 1.17
N GLU A 403 10.95 -3.47 2.19
CA GLU A 403 12.04 -4.01 3.00
C GLU A 403 13.04 -4.80 2.16
N ALA A 404 12.54 -5.67 1.26
CA ALA A 404 13.37 -6.41 0.31
C ALA A 404 14.15 -5.47 -0.64
N ALA A 405 13.51 -4.42 -1.15
CA ALA A 405 14.16 -3.42 -2.00
C ALA A 405 15.28 -2.70 -1.24
N GLY A 406 15.07 -2.34 0.03
CA GLY A 406 16.09 -1.73 0.89
C GLY A 406 17.30 -2.64 1.12
N VAL A 407 17.08 -3.93 1.34
CA VAL A 407 18.16 -4.93 1.44
C VAL A 407 18.88 -5.06 0.10
N ALA A 408 18.13 -5.19 -1.01
CA ALA A 408 18.71 -5.37 -2.34
C ALA A 408 19.64 -4.20 -2.75
N VAL A 409 19.20 -2.94 -2.56
CA VAL A 409 20.03 -1.77 -2.89
C VAL A 409 21.27 -1.68 -2.01
N SER A 410 21.21 -2.12 -0.76
CA SER A 410 22.38 -2.13 0.15
C SER A 410 23.40 -3.20 -0.25
N LEU A 411 22.93 -4.37 -0.68
CA LEU A 411 23.82 -5.43 -1.22
C LEU A 411 24.43 -4.99 -2.55
N ALA A 412 23.64 -4.39 -3.45
CA ALA A 412 24.13 -3.84 -4.71
C ALA A 412 25.18 -2.77 -4.48
N LEU A 413 24.96 -1.86 -3.52
CA LEU A 413 25.91 -0.82 -3.13
C LEU A 413 27.22 -1.41 -2.62
N SER A 414 27.17 -2.44 -1.78
CA SER A 414 28.37 -3.09 -1.23
C SER A 414 29.20 -3.81 -2.29
N GLY A 415 28.55 -4.34 -3.34
CA GLY A 415 29.19 -5.04 -4.44
C GLY A 415 29.49 -4.16 -5.67
N ASP A 416 29.06 -2.91 -5.67
CA ASP A 416 29.04 -2.02 -6.84
C ASP A 416 28.49 -2.71 -8.10
N THR A 417 27.35 -3.37 -7.95
CA THR A 417 26.76 -4.26 -8.98
C THR A 417 25.37 -3.78 -9.42
N PRO A 418 24.96 -4.04 -10.68
CA PRO A 418 23.59 -3.85 -11.09
C PRO A 418 22.61 -4.62 -10.20
N LEU A 419 21.43 -4.06 -9.92
CA LEU A 419 20.42 -4.70 -9.08
C LEU A 419 20.02 -6.10 -9.59
N ARG A 420 19.93 -6.30 -10.91
CA ARG A 420 19.65 -7.61 -11.51
C ARG A 420 20.70 -8.68 -11.23
N MET A 421 21.89 -8.30 -10.81
CA MET A 421 23.00 -9.19 -10.48
C MET A 421 23.10 -9.49 -8.98
N VAL A 422 22.28 -8.88 -8.16
CA VAL A 422 22.22 -9.18 -6.72
C VAL A 422 21.67 -10.57 -6.52
N ASP A 423 22.38 -11.42 -5.80
CA ASP A 423 21.96 -12.76 -5.46
C ASP A 423 20.72 -12.70 -4.55
N HIS A 424 19.59 -13.21 -5.03
CA HIS A 424 18.34 -13.27 -4.28
C HIS A 424 18.48 -14.07 -2.97
N LYS A 425 19.35 -15.08 -2.92
CA LYS A 425 19.63 -15.84 -1.69
C LYS A 425 20.32 -14.98 -0.62
N ALA A 426 21.16 -14.03 -1.05
CA ALA A 426 21.74 -13.06 -0.13
C ALA A 426 20.67 -12.10 0.41
N ILE A 427 19.72 -11.66 -0.43
CA ILE A 427 18.56 -10.85 0.00
C ILE A 427 17.74 -11.63 1.02
N GLN A 428 17.34 -12.86 0.70
CA GLN A 428 16.54 -13.75 1.57
C GLN A 428 17.24 -13.97 2.93
N LYS A 429 18.52 -14.26 2.89
CA LYS A 429 19.33 -14.46 4.11
C LYS A 429 19.35 -13.22 4.99
N GLN A 430 19.56 -12.05 4.40
CA GLN A 430 19.60 -10.78 5.14
C GLN A 430 18.23 -10.43 5.73
N MET A 431 17.15 -10.61 4.97
CA MET A 431 15.79 -10.40 5.45
C MET A 431 15.47 -11.29 6.66
N ARG A 432 15.80 -12.59 6.59
CA ARG A 432 15.63 -13.50 7.72
C ARG A 432 16.44 -13.11 8.94
N ALA A 433 17.66 -12.62 8.75
CA ALA A 433 18.49 -12.13 9.85
C ALA A 433 17.88 -10.90 10.55
N GLN A 434 17.00 -10.17 9.86
CA GLN A 434 16.25 -9.01 10.37
C GLN A 434 14.85 -9.35 10.86
N GLY A 435 14.47 -10.64 10.86
CA GLY A 435 13.16 -11.11 11.31
C GLY A 435 12.05 -11.04 10.25
N ALA A 436 12.39 -10.70 9.00
CA ALA A 436 11.42 -10.70 7.91
C ALA A 436 11.32 -12.08 7.23
N ASP A 437 10.11 -12.46 6.81
CA ASP A 437 9.89 -13.64 5.98
C ASP A 437 9.95 -13.25 4.49
N PRO A 438 10.99 -13.65 3.74
CA PRO A 438 11.11 -13.35 2.32
C PRO A 438 10.23 -14.25 1.44
N GLY A 439 9.55 -15.25 1.98
CA GLY A 439 8.81 -16.23 1.20
C GLY A 439 9.70 -17.31 0.55
N ASP A 440 10.91 -17.53 1.04
CA ASP A 440 11.88 -18.52 0.54
C ASP A 440 11.56 -19.97 0.95
N ARG A 441 10.45 -20.17 1.64
CA ARG A 441 9.92 -21.48 2.02
C ARG A 441 8.49 -21.61 1.52
N PRO A 442 8.22 -22.60 0.63
CA PRO A 442 6.87 -22.78 0.14
C PRO A 442 5.93 -23.21 1.27
N SER A 443 4.72 -22.65 1.29
CA SER A 443 3.64 -23.17 2.14
C SER A 443 3.21 -24.56 1.67
N PRO A 444 2.56 -25.37 2.53
CA PRO A 444 2.09 -26.71 2.13
C PRO A 444 1.19 -26.72 0.88
N ASN A 445 0.53 -25.59 0.60
CA ASN A 445 -0.41 -25.43 -0.51
C ASN A 445 0.21 -24.68 -1.71
N ALA A 446 1.51 -24.40 -1.68
CA ALA A 446 2.17 -23.71 -2.78
C ALA A 446 2.31 -24.63 -4.00
N LEU A 447 2.06 -24.07 -5.18
CA LEU A 447 2.40 -24.75 -6.44
C LEU A 447 3.91 -24.64 -6.65
N ILE A 448 4.60 -25.75 -6.53
CA ILE A 448 6.01 -25.90 -6.90
C ILE A 448 6.04 -26.49 -8.30
N GLU A 449 6.46 -25.71 -9.30
CA GLU A 449 6.76 -26.29 -10.60
C GLU A 449 8.11 -27.01 -10.48
N ASP A 450 8.09 -28.33 -10.64
CA ASP A 450 9.31 -29.09 -10.84
C ASP A 450 10.02 -28.48 -12.04
N HIS A 451 11.29 -28.13 -11.90
CA HIS A 451 12.11 -27.70 -13.02
C HIS A 451 12.10 -28.85 -14.04
N ILE A 452 11.25 -28.74 -15.07
CA ILE A 452 11.45 -29.52 -16.28
C ILE A 452 12.81 -29.05 -16.79
N ALA A 453 13.82 -29.90 -16.57
CA ALA A 453 15.15 -29.66 -17.11
C ALA A 453 14.95 -29.36 -18.59
N ALA A 454 15.35 -28.19 -19.03
CA ALA A 454 15.46 -27.90 -20.46
C ALA A 454 16.53 -28.83 -21.00
N GLU A 455 16.09 -29.89 -21.73
CA GLU A 455 16.94 -30.66 -22.65
C GLU A 455 17.35 -29.80 -23.84
#